data_41e003586a49871cc98bdb8d7cd6007c
#
_entry.id   41e003586a49871cc98bdb8d7cd6007c
#
_cell.length_a   1.000
_cell.length_b   1.000
_cell.length_c   1.000
_cell.angle_alpha   90.00
_cell.angle_beta   90.00
_cell.angle_gamma   90.00
#
_symmetry.space_group_name_H-M   'P 1'
#
loop_
_entity.id
_entity.type
_entity.pdbx_description
1 polymer ?
#
loop_
_entity_poly.entity_id
_entity_poly.type
_entity_poly.pdbx_seq_one_letter_code
_entity_poly.pdbx_strand_id
1 'polypeptide(L)'
;MSIILDNVSYVYGQNEGYVKQALKDINLVIGKNEFIGLIGHTGSGKSTMTQILNGLLVPTRGNMYFEGLDTKEKNFNKKELRQKVGLVFQYPEHQLFETTVFKDVCFGPKNMGLSQKECELRAFEALTMVGFDSELFYQSPFELSGGQKRRVAIAGVMAMKPEYIVLDEPTAGLDPVGRDEILGMIKEVHEKTQNTIVL
;
A
#
# COMPACT_ATOMS: atom_id res chain seq x y z
N MET A 1 -2.28 18.18 -6.10
CA MET A 1 -2.71 16.79 -6.34
C MET A 1 -3.21 16.23 -5.04
N SER A 2 -4.35 15.55 -5.06
CA SER A 2 -5.01 15.02 -3.84
C SER A 2 -5.88 13.82 -4.18
N ILE A 3 -6.18 13.01 -3.17
CA ILE A 3 -7.25 12.03 -3.20
C ILE A 3 -8.44 12.64 -2.45
N ILE A 4 -9.62 12.64 -3.05
CA ILE A 4 -10.83 13.17 -2.44
C ILE A 4 -11.89 12.06 -2.42
N LEU A 5 -12.43 11.77 -1.26
CA LEU A 5 -13.63 10.97 -1.09
C LEU A 5 -14.80 11.92 -0.86
N ASP A 6 -15.82 11.85 -1.70
CA ASP A 6 -17.03 12.66 -1.62
C ASP A 6 -18.24 11.77 -1.40
N ASN A 7 -18.83 11.83 -0.20
CA ASN A 7 -19.98 11.05 0.24
C ASN A 7 -19.85 9.53 -0.03
N VAL A 8 -18.62 9.00 0.11
CA VAL A 8 -18.31 7.60 -0.21
C VAL A 8 -18.95 6.65 0.76
N SER A 9 -19.74 5.72 0.22
CA SER A 9 -20.27 4.57 0.95
C SER A 9 -19.90 3.28 0.23
N TYR A 10 -19.72 2.20 0.99
CA TYR A 10 -19.44 0.88 0.45
C TYR A 10 -20.23 -0.21 1.17
N VAL A 11 -20.88 -1.06 0.38
CA VAL A 11 -21.73 -2.15 0.85
C VAL A 11 -21.29 -3.46 0.19
N TYR A 12 -20.94 -4.46 1.01
CA TYR A 12 -20.69 -5.83 0.55
C TYR A 12 -21.98 -6.61 0.37
N GLY A 13 -22.00 -7.55 -0.57
CA GLY A 13 -23.07 -8.55 -0.71
C GLY A 13 -24.37 -8.01 -1.27
N GLN A 14 -24.38 -6.92 -2.04
CA GLN A 14 -25.61 -6.34 -2.60
C GLN A 14 -26.48 -7.35 -3.40
N ASN A 15 -25.88 -8.44 -3.90
CA ASN A 15 -26.57 -9.47 -4.70
C ASN A 15 -26.60 -10.85 -4.02
N GLU A 16 -26.15 -10.99 -2.77
CA GLU A 16 -25.86 -12.29 -2.14
C GLU A 16 -26.68 -12.56 -0.85
N GLY A 17 -27.79 -11.87 -0.64
CA GLY A 17 -28.68 -12.11 0.52
C GLY A 17 -28.14 -11.67 1.89
N TYR A 18 -26.83 -11.37 2.03
CA TYR A 18 -26.23 -10.80 3.22
C TYR A 18 -25.59 -9.45 2.90
N VAL A 19 -26.22 -8.39 3.35
CA VAL A 19 -25.79 -7.01 3.09
C VAL A 19 -25.05 -6.48 4.29
N LYS A 20 -23.76 -6.05 4.13
CA LYS A 20 -22.96 -5.42 5.17
C LYS A 20 -22.45 -4.07 4.67
N GLN A 21 -22.92 -2.99 5.29
CA GLN A 21 -22.37 -1.66 5.05
C GLN A 21 -21.03 -1.50 5.80
N ALA A 22 -19.96 -1.29 5.06
CA ALA A 22 -18.61 -1.11 5.60
C ALA A 22 -18.22 0.35 5.74
N LEU A 23 -18.64 1.20 4.79
CA LEU A 23 -18.44 2.65 4.85
C LEU A 23 -19.76 3.37 4.63
N LYS A 24 -19.94 4.51 5.32
CA LYS A 24 -21.13 5.33 5.22
C LYS A 24 -20.78 6.81 5.13
N ASP A 25 -21.11 7.43 4.01
CA ASP A 25 -21.04 8.87 3.75
C ASP A 25 -19.69 9.50 4.15
N ILE A 26 -18.58 8.83 3.78
CA ILE A 26 -17.24 9.27 4.09
C ILE A 26 -16.86 10.46 3.21
N ASN A 27 -16.44 11.55 3.85
CA ASN A 27 -15.88 12.73 3.24
C ASN A 27 -14.46 12.91 3.75
N LEU A 28 -13.46 12.88 2.87
CA LEU A 28 -12.05 12.93 3.23
C LEU A 28 -11.25 13.55 2.10
N VAL A 29 -10.31 14.42 2.45
CA VAL A 29 -9.30 14.95 1.53
C VAL A 29 -7.93 14.54 2.03
N ILE A 30 -7.15 13.89 1.18
CA ILE A 30 -5.77 13.49 1.44
C ILE A 30 -4.87 14.31 0.51
N GLY A 31 -4.05 15.18 1.08
CA GLY A 31 -3.08 16.01 0.39
C GLY A 31 -1.78 15.27 0.06
N LYS A 32 -0.79 16.03 -0.42
CA LYS A 32 0.59 15.54 -0.57
C LYS A 32 1.39 15.77 0.70
N ASN A 33 2.36 14.88 0.93
CA ASN A 33 3.30 14.96 2.04
C ASN A 33 2.64 14.91 3.43
N GLU A 34 1.49 14.25 3.53
CA GLU A 34 0.78 14.05 4.80
C GLU A 34 1.12 12.70 5.40
N PHE A 35 1.08 12.63 6.74
CA PHE A 35 1.18 11.38 7.49
C PHE A 35 -0.13 11.20 8.28
N ILE A 36 -0.98 10.26 7.82
CA ILE A 36 -2.36 10.12 8.28
C ILE A 36 -2.53 8.78 8.99
N GLY A 37 -3.04 8.80 10.22
CA GLY A 37 -3.43 7.61 10.97
C GLY A 37 -4.93 7.33 10.86
N LEU A 38 -5.31 6.13 10.40
CA LEU A 38 -6.69 5.64 10.42
C LEU A 38 -6.94 4.85 11.69
N ILE A 39 -7.73 5.40 12.61
CA ILE A 39 -8.00 4.81 13.91
C ILE A 39 -9.42 4.23 13.93
N GLY A 40 -9.58 3.03 14.44
CA GLY A 40 -10.87 2.38 14.62
C GLY A 40 -10.72 0.91 15.01
N HIS A 41 -11.76 0.33 15.60
CA HIS A 41 -11.80 -1.08 15.96
C HIS A 41 -11.79 -2.00 14.71
N THR A 42 -11.50 -3.28 14.90
CA THR A 42 -11.60 -4.28 13.83
C THR A 42 -13.03 -4.31 13.27
N GLY A 43 -13.15 -4.28 11.94
CA GLY A 43 -14.44 -4.24 11.26
C GLY A 43 -15.06 -2.83 11.11
N SER A 44 -14.36 -1.75 11.50
CA SER A 44 -14.83 -0.37 11.32
C SER A 44 -14.74 0.14 9.88
N GLY A 45 -14.20 -0.66 8.94
CA GLY A 45 -14.09 -0.31 7.51
C GLY A 45 -12.73 0.19 7.07
N LYS A 46 -11.68 0.19 7.92
CA LYS A 46 -10.32 0.64 7.55
C LYS A 46 -9.80 -0.05 6.30
N SER A 47 -9.79 -1.39 6.27
CA SER A 47 -9.33 -2.16 5.10
C SER A 47 -10.18 -1.90 3.85
N THR A 48 -11.47 -1.63 4.00
CA THR A 48 -12.33 -1.24 2.86
C THR A 48 -11.91 0.11 2.32
N MET A 49 -11.61 1.06 3.21
CA MET A 49 -11.17 2.40 2.82
C MET A 49 -9.80 2.35 2.14
N THR A 50 -8.83 1.61 2.68
CA THR A 50 -7.49 1.46 2.06
C THR A 50 -7.58 0.87 0.65
N GLN A 51 -8.47 -0.10 0.43
CA GLN A 51 -8.71 -0.70 -0.88
C GLN A 51 -9.44 0.24 -1.87
N ILE A 52 -10.30 1.12 -1.37
CA ILE A 52 -10.90 2.17 -2.21
C ILE A 52 -9.83 3.18 -2.63
N LEU A 53 -8.97 3.64 -1.71
CA LEU A 53 -7.90 4.60 -2.01
C LEU A 53 -6.96 4.10 -3.11
N ASN A 54 -6.67 2.80 -3.18
CA ASN A 54 -5.86 2.19 -4.24
C ASN A 54 -6.67 1.80 -5.50
N GLY A 55 -8.01 1.96 -5.50
CA GLY A 55 -8.88 1.60 -6.63
C GLY A 55 -9.07 0.09 -6.83
N LEU A 56 -8.81 -0.75 -5.81
CA LEU A 56 -9.20 -2.16 -5.80
C LEU A 56 -10.71 -2.30 -5.63
N LEU A 57 -11.31 -1.49 -4.76
CA LEU A 57 -12.75 -1.38 -4.60
C LEU A 57 -13.25 -0.08 -5.20
N VAL A 58 -14.46 -0.14 -5.78
CA VAL A 58 -15.16 1.03 -6.31
C VAL A 58 -16.30 1.38 -5.36
N PRO A 59 -16.45 2.63 -4.91
CA PRO A 59 -17.54 3.04 -4.04
C PRO A 59 -18.91 2.64 -4.59
N THR A 60 -19.79 2.09 -3.73
CA THR A 60 -21.18 1.77 -4.11
C THR A 60 -22.04 3.02 -4.23
N ARG A 61 -21.70 4.08 -3.45
CA ARG A 61 -22.27 5.43 -3.57
C ARG A 61 -21.17 6.46 -3.34
N GLY A 62 -21.42 7.69 -3.79
CA GLY A 62 -20.45 8.78 -3.76
C GLY A 62 -19.31 8.55 -4.74
N ASN A 63 -18.32 9.41 -4.78
CA ASN A 63 -17.24 9.39 -5.75
C ASN A 63 -15.89 9.53 -5.08
N MET A 64 -14.88 8.87 -5.66
CA MET A 64 -13.48 9.11 -5.35
C MET A 64 -12.86 9.86 -6.52
N TYR A 65 -12.20 10.96 -6.21
CA TYR A 65 -11.41 11.72 -7.19
C TYR A 65 -9.94 11.53 -6.91
N PHE A 66 -9.18 11.25 -7.96
CA PHE A 66 -7.72 11.17 -7.93
C PHE A 66 -7.17 12.25 -8.88
N GLU A 67 -6.42 13.19 -8.35
CA GLU A 67 -5.88 14.33 -9.11
C GLU A 67 -6.96 15.11 -9.89
N GLY A 68 -8.16 15.21 -9.32
CA GLY A 68 -9.31 15.91 -9.89
C GLY A 68 -10.13 15.08 -10.89
N LEU A 69 -9.73 13.84 -11.18
CA LEU A 69 -10.44 12.94 -12.09
C LEU A 69 -11.31 11.95 -11.29
N ASP A 70 -12.57 11.77 -11.70
CA ASP A 70 -13.45 10.76 -11.09
C ASP A 70 -12.99 9.34 -11.47
N THR A 71 -12.70 8.51 -10.47
CA THR A 71 -12.22 7.14 -10.67
C THR A 71 -13.27 6.19 -11.28
N LYS A 72 -14.53 6.61 -11.34
CA LYS A 72 -15.64 5.90 -11.99
C LYS A 72 -15.76 6.18 -13.48
N GLU A 73 -15.11 7.21 -13.99
CA GLU A 73 -15.15 7.52 -15.40
C GLU A 73 -14.62 6.37 -16.26
N LYS A 74 -15.28 6.13 -17.38
CA LYS A 74 -14.96 5.02 -18.30
C LYS A 74 -13.51 5.04 -18.80
N ASN A 75 -12.95 6.23 -18.96
CA ASN A 75 -11.59 6.44 -19.46
C ASN A 75 -10.56 6.63 -18.34
N PHE A 76 -10.93 6.48 -17.07
CA PHE A 76 -10.01 6.63 -15.96
C PHE A 76 -8.94 5.53 -15.95
N ASN A 77 -7.68 5.93 -15.84
CA ASN A 77 -6.54 5.02 -15.87
C ASN A 77 -6.28 4.38 -14.48
N LYS A 78 -6.98 3.28 -14.18
CA LYS A 78 -6.79 2.54 -12.92
C LYS A 78 -5.39 1.97 -12.74
N LYS A 79 -4.65 1.70 -13.84
CA LYS A 79 -3.27 1.22 -13.75
C LYS A 79 -2.36 2.32 -13.19
N GLU A 80 -2.52 3.53 -13.68
CA GLU A 80 -1.78 4.70 -13.19
C GLU A 80 -2.09 4.99 -11.72
N LEU A 81 -3.37 4.96 -11.32
CA LEU A 81 -3.75 5.09 -9.92
C LEU A 81 -2.98 4.11 -9.02
N ARG A 82 -2.96 2.81 -9.37
CA ARG A 82 -2.27 1.78 -8.59
C ARG A 82 -0.75 1.89 -8.59
N GLN A 83 -0.17 2.53 -9.60
CA GLN A 83 1.26 2.85 -9.62
C GLN A 83 1.59 4.02 -8.68
N LYS A 84 0.71 5.03 -8.62
CA LYS A 84 0.89 6.21 -7.77
C LYS A 84 0.43 6.01 -6.33
N VAL A 85 -0.54 5.13 -6.10
CA VAL A 85 -1.06 4.78 -4.77
C VAL A 85 -0.69 3.33 -4.47
N GLY A 86 0.45 3.12 -3.84
CA GLY A 86 0.90 1.80 -3.39
C GLY A 86 0.07 1.32 -2.20
N LEU A 87 -0.31 0.05 -2.18
CA LEU A 87 -1.04 -0.58 -1.09
C LEU A 87 -0.24 -1.73 -0.50
N VAL A 88 -0.01 -1.68 0.80
CA VAL A 88 0.53 -2.76 1.61
C VAL A 88 -0.63 -3.36 2.41
N PHE A 89 -0.97 -4.63 2.14
CA PHE A 89 -2.06 -5.32 2.83
C PHE A 89 -1.68 -5.75 4.24
N GLN A 90 -2.68 -6.10 5.04
CA GLN A 90 -2.48 -6.78 6.31
C GLN A 90 -1.75 -8.11 6.08
N TYR A 91 -0.74 -8.43 6.91
CA TYR A 91 0.16 -9.58 6.73
C TYR A 91 0.86 -9.59 5.36
N PRO A 92 1.59 -8.53 5.01
CA PRO A 92 2.18 -8.37 3.67
C PRO A 92 3.23 -9.45 3.37
N GLU A 93 3.77 -10.12 4.38
CA GLU A 93 4.67 -11.27 4.27
C GLU A 93 4.09 -12.47 3.50
N HIS A 94 2.76 -12.57 3.41
CA HIS A 94 2.10 -13.63 2.62
C HIS A 94 2.07 -13.34 1.12
N GLN A 95 2.51 -12.15 0.71
CA GLN A 95 2.52 -11.75 -0.71
C GLN A 95 3.82 -12.08 -1.42
N LEU A 96 4.84 -12.55 -0.70
CA LEU A 96 6.13 -12.91 -1.25
C LEU A 96 6.05 -14.27 -1.95
N PHE A 97 6.52 -14.34 -3.20
CA PHE A 97 6.37 -15.53 -4.04
C PHE A 97 7.57 -15.83 -4.94
N GLU A 98 8.51 -14.90 -5.09
CA GLU A 98 9.69 -15.08 -5.94
C GLU A 98 10.78 -15.96 -5.28
N THR A 99 11.72 -16.40 -6.07
CA THR A 99 12.82 -17.28 -5.63
C THR A 99 13.85 -16.56 -4.75
N THR A 100 13.96 -15.24 -4.88
CA THR A 100 14.86 -14.41 -4.08
C THR A 100 14.16 -13.11 -3.69
N VAL A 101 14.58 -12.54 -2.53
CA VAL A 101 14.14 -11.22 -2.05
C VAL A 101 14.27 -10.15 -3.14
N PHE A 102 15.43 -10.09 -3.79
CA PHE A 102 15.72 -9.09 -4.80
C PHE A 102 14.78 -9.17 -6.00
N LYS A 103 14.48 -10.40 -6.47
CA LYS A 103 13.52 -10.60 -7.57
C LYS A 103 12.10 -10.21 -7.17
N ASP A 104 11.71 -10.51 -5.94
CA ASP A 104 10.38 -10.17 -5.42
C ASP A 104 10.17 -8.64 -5.44
N VAL A 105 11.16 -7.89 -4.97
CA VAL A 105 11.11 -6.42 -5.00
C VAL A 105 11.19 -5.86 -6.43
N CYS A 106 11.87 -6.52 -7.36
CA CYS A 106 11.89 -6.13 -8.78
C CYS A 106 10.54 -6.33 -9.50
N PHE A 107 9.63 -7.13 -8.95
CA PHE A 107 8.38 -7.51 -9.62
C PHE A 107 7.48 -6.31 -9.94
N GLY A 108 7.29 -5.38 -8.97
CA GLY A 108 6.51 -4.17 -9.19
C GLY A 108 7.04 -3.30 -10.34
N PRO A 109 8.31 -2.86 -10.28
CA PRO A 109 8.96 -2.11 -11.36
C PRO A 109 8.90 -2.80 -12.73
N LYS A 110 9.08 -4.13 -12.77
CA LYS A 110 8.97 -4.92 -13.99
C LYS A 110 7.57 -4.85 -14.61
N ASN A 111 6.52 -4.92 -13.79
CA ASN A 111 5.13 -4.78 -14.23
C ASN A 111 4.79 -3.37 -14.71
N MET A 112 5.56 -2.37 -14.30
CA MET A 112 5.47 -1.02 -14.85
C MET A 112 6.07 -0.90 -16.26
N GLY A 113 6.81 -1.92 -16.71
CA GLY A 113 7.48 -1.94 -18.01
C GLY A 113 8.86 -1.29 -18.01
N LEU A 114 9.50 -1.17 -16.84
CA LEU A 114 10.83 -0.59 -16.73
C LEU A 114 11.91 -1.57 -17.24
N SER A 115 13.05 -1.03 -17.63
CA SER A 115 14.21 -1.84 -18.04
C SER A 115 14.73 -2.65 -16.84
N GLN A 116 15.40 -3.77 -17.12
CA GLN A 116 16.01 -4.62 -16.09
C GLN A 116 16.92 -3.80 -15.15
N LYS A 117 17.77 -2.96 -15.73
CA LYS A 117 18.69 -2.10 -14.96
C LYS A 117 17.94 -1.14 -14.02
N GLU A 118 16.85 -0.56 -14.48
CA GLU A 118 16.04 0.34 -13.64
C GLU A 118 15.29 -0.43 -12.54
N CYS A 119 14.79 -1.63 -12.84
CA CYS A 119 14.17 -2.50 -11.84
C CYS A 119 15.15 -2.85 -10.72
N GLU A 120 16.37 -3.25 -11.09
CA GLU A 120 17.42 -3.59 -10.13
C GLU A 120 17.85 -2.40 -9.27
N LEU A 121 17.99 -1.22 -9.89
CA LEU A 121 18.31 0.01 -9.16
C LEU A 121 17.22 0.35 -8.13
N ARG A 122 15.96 0.34 -8.54
CA ARG A 122 14.83 0.63 -7.65
C ARG A 122 14.67 -0.40 -6.54
N ALA A 123 14.89 -1.67 -6.83
CA ALA A 123 14.86 -2.73 -5.82
C ALA A 123 15.98 -2.55 -4.79
N PHE A 124 17.19 -2.23 -5.23
CA PHE A 124 18.32 -1.94 -4.35
C PHE A 124 18.03 -0.72 -3.44
N GLU A 125 17.57 0.39 -4.02
CA GLU A 125 17.20 1.60 -3.29
C GLU A 125 16.11 1.32 -2.25
N ALA A 126 15.05 0.58 -2.63
CA ALA A 126 13.94 0.28 -1.75
C ALA A 126 14.34 -0.64 -0.58
N LEU A 127 15.12 -1.70 -0.84
CA LEU A 127 15.61 -2.60 0.20
C LEU A 127 16.54 -1.87 1.18
N THR A 128 17.43 -1.02 0.67
CA THR A 128 18.29 -0.19 1.50
C THR A 128 17.48 0.78 2.37
N MET A 129 16.43 1.37 1.80
CA MET A 129 15.57 2.34 2.49
C MET A 129 14.81 1.73 3.67
N VAL A 130 14.36 0.47 3.55
CA VAL A 130 13.72 -0.25 4.66
C VAL A 130 14.72 -0.89 5.64
N GLY A 131 16.01 -0.61 5.48
CA GLY A 131 17.07 -1.15 6.34
C GLY A 131 17.21 -2.67 6.23
N PHE A 132 17.02 -3.22 5.04
CA PHE A 132 17.19 -4.66 4.81
C PHE A 132 18.65 -4.99 4.51
N ASP A 133 19.17 -6.08 5.11
CA ASP A 133 20.55 -6.50 4.98
C ASP A 133 20.86 -6.95 3.54
N SER A 134 21.89 -6.37 2.94
CA SER A 134 22.31 -6.68 1.56
C SER A 134 22.81 -8.12 1.37
N GLU A 135 23.33 -8.76 2.43
CA GLU A 135 23.76 -10.16 2.37
C GLU A 135 22.58 -11.11 2.13
N LEU A 136 21.37 -10.69 2.47
CA LEU A 136 20.13 -11.47 2.33
C LEU A 136 19.38 -11.23 1.02
N PHE A 137 19.84 -10.33 0.14
CA PHE A 137 19.13 -9.96 -1.10
C PHE A 137 18.85 -11.15 -2.03
N TYR A 138 19.77 -12.11 -2.07
CA TYR A 138 19.66 -13.28 -2.94
C TYR A 138 19.13 -14.53 -2.21
N GLN A 139 18.80 -14.40 -0.93
CA GLN A 139 18.18 -15.46 -0.15
C GLN A 139 16.70 -15.64 -0.53
N SER A 140 16.16 -16.83 -0.28
CA SER A 140 14.75 -17.11 -0.45
C SER A 140 13.92 -16.30 0.55
N PRO A 141 12.85 -15.60 0.13
CA PRO A 141 11.98 -14.90 1.06
C PRO A 141 11.34 -15.81 2.11
N PHE A 142 11.20 -17.10 1.80
CA PHE A 142 10.57 -18.07 2.70
C PHE A 142 11.43 -18.43 3.91
N GLU A 143 12.74 -18.20 3.83
CA GLU A 143 13.71 -18.44 4.91
C GLU A 143 13.84 -17.26 5.89
N LEU A 144 13.21 -16.13 5.58
CA LEU A 144 13.28 -14.91 6.39
C LEU A 144 12.37 -14.98 7.62
N SER A 145 12.74 -14.24 8.68
CA SER A 145 11.83 -13.96 9.80
C SER A 145 10.60 -13.17 9.36
N GLY A 146 9.51 -13.19 10.15
CA GLY A 146 8.30 -12.45 9.84
C GLY A 146 8.53 -10.93 9.66
N GLY A 147 9.36 -10.34 10.54
CA GLY A 147 9.73 -8.92 10.42
C GLY A 147 10.55 -8.61 9.16
N GLN A 148 11.49 -9.49 8.79
CA GLN A 148 12.25 -9.36 7.54
C GLN A 148 11.35 -9.47 6.31
N LYS A 149 10.45 -10.48 6.26
CA LYS A 149 9.46 -10.63 5.18
C LYS A 149 8.61 -9.37 5.02
N ARG A 150 8.18 -8.79 6.13
CA ARG A 150 7.37 -7.55 6.13
C ARG A 150 8.14 -6.37 5.55
N ARG A 151 9.42 -6.19 5.92
CA ARG A 151 10.28 -5.17 5.31
C ARG A 151 10.41 -5.36 3.80
N VAL A 152 10.62 -6.59 3.34
CA VAL A 152 10.71 -6.93 1.90
C VAL A 152 9.41 -6.60 1.17
N ALA A 153 8.26 -6.96 1.72
CA ALA A 153 6.97 -6.66 1.09
C ALA A 153 6.69 -5.15 1.00
N ILE A 154 7.06 -4.38 2.04
CA ILE A 154 6.99 -2.91 1.99
C ILE A 154 7.96 -2.36 0.94
N ALA A 155 9.19 -2.89 0.85
CA ALA A 155 10.16 -2.49 -0.17
C ALA A 155 9.64 -2.76 -1.59
N GLY A 156 8.92 -3.87 -1.81
CA GLY A 156 8.29 -4.20 -3.10
C GLY A 156 7.30 -3.13 -3.57
N VAL A 157 6.52 -2.59 -2.65
CA VAL A 157 5.63 -1.45 -2.95
C VAL A 157 6.43 -0.16 -3.19
N MET A 158 7.44 0.11 -2.36
CA MET A 158 8.27 1.31 -2.48
C MET A 158 9.11 1.36 -3.76
N ALA A 159 9.54 0.21 -4.27
CA ALA A 159 10.30 0.11 -5.52
C ALA A 159 9.52 0.66 -6.73
N MET A 160 8.20 0.71 -6.66
CA MET A 160 7.37 1.36 -7.68
C MET A 160 7.45 2.89 -7.62
N LYS A 161 8.04 3.48 -6.58
CA LYS A 161 8.11 4.92 -6.29
C LYS A 161 6.73 5.58 -6.29
N PRO A 162 5.77 5.08 -5.48
CA PRO A 162 4.42 5.63 -5.43
C PRO A 162 4.44 7.03 -4.77
N GLU A 163 3.45 7.87 -5.07
CA GLU A 163 3.26 9.18 -4.41
C GLU A 163 2.53 9.04 -3.07
N TYR A 164 1.69 8.03 -2.96
CA TYR A 164 0.92 7.68 -1.76
C TYR A 164 1.22 6.23 -1.37
N ILE A 165 1.49 5.99 -0.10
CA ILE A 165 1.66 4.64 0.45
C ILE A 165 0.57 4.42 1.48
N VAL A 166 -0.32 3.49 1.18
CA VAL A 166 -1.43 3.08 2.05
C VAL A 166 -1.05 1.76 2.69
N LEU A 167 -1.06 1.70 4.02
CA LEU A 167 -0.71 0.50 4.77
C LEU A 167 -1.91 0.05 5.62
N ASP A 168 -2.40 -1.15 5.38
CA ASP A 168 -3.50 -1.73 6.13
C ASP A 168 -2.96 -2.53 7.33
N GLU A 169 -3.04 -1.95 8.52
CA GLU A 169 -2.56 -2.55 9.78
C GLU A 169 -1.12 -3.12 9.69
N PRO A 170 -0.10 -2.31 9.32
CA PRO A 170 1.25 -2.79 9.02
C PRO A 170 1.98 -3.42 10.22
N THR A 171 1.45 -3.27 11.42
CA THR A 171 2.04 -3.81 12.66
C THR A 171 1.23 -4.96 13.26
N ALA A 172 0.19 -5.44 12.56
CA ALA A 172 -0.63 -6.54 13.05
C ALA A 172 0.20 -7.81 13.31
N GLY A 173 0.02 -8.43 14.48
CA GLY A 173 0.71 -9.66 14.85
C GLY A 173 2.18 -9.52 15.25
N LEU A 174 2.72 -8.30 15.32
CA LEU A 174 4.08 -8.05 15.82
C LEU A 174 4.08 -7.86 17.34
N ASP A 175 5.20 -8.23 17.98
CA ASP A 175 5.52 -7.86 19.34
C ASP A 175 5.77 -6.34 19.47
N PRO A 176 5.83 -5.78 20.68
CA PRO A 176 6.02 -4.33 20.85
C PRO A 176 7.29 -3.79 20.19
N VAL A 177 8.40 -4.54 20.22
CA VAL A 177 9.68 -4.12 19.63
C VAL A 177 9.57 -4.07 18.09
N GLY A 178 9.09 -5.14 17.48
CA GLY A 178 8.90 -5.21 16.04
C GLY A 178 7.88 -4.17 15.53
N ARG A 179 6.86 -3.84 16.34
CA ARG A 179 5.92 -2.75 16.03
C ARG A 179 6.63 -1.39 15.94
N ASP A 180 7.43 -1.07 16.96
CA ASP A 180 8.14 0.22 17.02
C ASP A 180 9.18 0.32 15.90
N GLU A 181 9.86 -0.78 15.57
CA GLU A 181 10.78 -0.84 14.43
C GLU A 181 10.10 -0.57 13.09
N ILE A 182 8.95 -1.20 12.82
CA ILE A 182 8.21 -1.01 11.55
C ILE A 182 7.64 0.42 11.48
N LEU A 183 7.07 0.95 12.56
CA LEU A 183 6.57 2.33 12.58
C LEU A 183 7.71 3.34 12.42
N GLY A 184 8.85 3.12 13.07
CA GLY A 184 10.05 3.93 12.92
C GLY A 184 10.54 3.94 11.48
N MET A 185 10.64 2.77 10.83
CA MET A 185 11.00 2.64 9.43
C MET A 185 10.02 3.39 8.51
N ILE A 186 8.70 3.24 8.70
CA ILE A 186 7.69 3.94 7.89
C ILE A 186 7.84 5.46 8.04
N LYS A 187 8.11 5.96 9.25
CA LYS A 187 8.36 7.37 9.50
C LYS A 187 9.61 7.88 8.78
N GLU A 188 10.71 7.14 8.85
CA GLU A 188 11.94 7.47 8.12
C GLU A 188 11.73 7.50 6.60
N VAL A 189 10.95 6.55 6.07
CA VAL A 189 10.55 6.53 4.66
C VAL A 189 9.83 7.83 4.29
N HIS A 190 8.82 8.21 5.06
CA HIS A 190 8.09 9.47 4.84
C HIS A 190 9.01 10.70 4.85
N GLU A 191 9.89 10.80 5.84
CA GLU A 191 10.83 11.92 5.97
C GLU A 191 11.82 12.03 4.80
N LYS A 192 12.29 10.87 4.29
CA LYS A 192 13.24 10.81 3.17
C LYS A 192 12.61 11.01 1.80
N THR A 193 11.39 10.50 1.60
CA THR A 193 10.75 10.45 0.28
C THR A 193 9.66 11.49 0.08
N GLN A 194 9.17 12.08 1.17
CA GLN A 194 8.05 13.03 1.16
C GLN A 194 6.75 12.45 0.53
N ASN A 195 6.60 11.11 0.56
CA ASN A 195 5.38 10.44 0.14
C ASN A 195 4.26 10.71 1.14
N THR A 196 3.03 10.75 0.70
CA THR A 196 1.89 10.70 1.62
C THR A 196 1.74 9.30 2.18
N ILE A 197 1.68 9.17 3.50
CA ILE A 197 1.47 7.91 4.21
C ILE A 197 0.07 7.89 4.81
N VAL A 198 -0.65 6.77 4.60
CA VAL A 198 -1.94 6.47 5.26
C VAL A 198 -1.81 5.10 5.92
N LEU A 199 -1.98 5.02 7.25
CA LEU A 199 -1.83 3.77 8.00
C LEU A 199 -2.89 3.60 9.10
#